data_c3a121e9137441aa90824d416250b60f
#
_entry.id   c3a121e9137441aa90824d416250b60f
#
_cell.length_a   1.000
_cell.length_b   1.000
_cell.length_c   1.000
_cell.angle_alpha   90.00
_cell.angle_beta   90.00
_cell.angle_gamma   90.00
#
_symmetry.space_group_name_H-M   'P 1'
#
loop_
_entity.id
_entity.type
_entity.pdbx_description
1 polymer ?
#
loop_
_entity_poly.entity_id
_entity_poly.type
_entity_poly.pdbx_seq_one_letter_code
_entity_poly.pdbx_strand_id
1 'polypeptide(L)'
;RRHTRLQGDWSSDVCSSDLKRMKIIQNVGYEQPDFSHFRSMDIWQSASDYDEFITSGWVGRYLEDRHPSFPNNYPNETYPHPLAIELGHQTSLMLTGQYTFPSFTANNPSHFSEIINEFDHNYPNTRTGDKLKYIQMIAKQSNLYSQVVKDAYESVGNTVAFPNTHLGWQFEIISRLIRGGLNTRVYVAQIGGFDTHDSQVDLSDPTKGEHAVILK
;
A
#
# COMPACT_ATOMS: atom_id res chain seq x y z
N ARG A 1 14.12 -21.18 -21.92
CA ARG A 1 14.21 -21.30 -20.44
C ARG A 1 12.93 -21.96 -19.97
N ARG A 2 13.04 -23.12 -19.30
CA ARG A 2 11.88 -23.82 -18.73
C ARG A 2 11.41 -23.02 -17.53
N HIS A 3 10.18 -22.51 -17.59
CA HIS A 3 9.50 -21.96 -16.43
C HIS A 3 9.20 -23.15 -15.47
N THR A 4 9.91 -23.19 -14.36
CA THR A 4 9.61 -24.15 -13.29
C THR A 4 8.31 -23.68 -12.65
N ARG A 5 7.20 -24.38 -12.90
CA ARG A 5 5.99 -24.22 -12.10
C ARG A 5 6.37 -24.59 -10.66
N LEU A 6 6.31 -23.62 -9.76
CA LEU A 6 6.29 -23.90 -8.34
C LEU A 6 4.97 -24.62 -8.04
N GLN A 7 5.02 -25.91 -8.06
CA GLN A 7 3.93 -26.79 -7.63
C GLN A 7 4.18 -27.13 -6.15
N GLY A 8 4.14 -26.10 -5.30
CA GLY A 8 4.03 -26.27 -3.87
C GLY A 8 2.57 -26.56 -3.54
N ASP A 9 2.34 -27.49 -2.65
CA ASP A 9 1.00 -27.72 -2.10
C ASP A 9 0.67 -26.56 -1.15
N TRP A 10 0.11 -25.50 -1.69
CA TRP A 10 -0.42 -24.34 -0.97
C TRP A 10 -1.81 -24.63 -0.42
N SER A 11 -2.21 -25.90 -0.37
CA SER A 11 -3.58 -26.34 -0.15
C SER A 11 -4.13 -26.03 1.24
N SER A 12 -3.29 -25.80 2.24
CA SER A 12 -3.77 -25.49 3.60
C SER A 12 -4.24 -24.03 3.77
N ASP A 13 -3.78 -23.10 2.92
CA ASP A 13 -4.05 -21.66 3.09
C ASP A 13 -5.03 -21.08 2.07
N VAL A 14 -5.64 -21.91 1.23
CA VAL A 14 -6.41 -21.47 0.04
C VAL A 14 -7.90 -21.27 0.31
N CYS A 15 -8.36 -21.34 1.56
CA CYS A 15 -9.77 -21.08 1.88
C CYS A 15 -10.33 -19.76 1.35
N SER A 16 -9.48 -18.73 1.22
CA SER A 16 -9.90 -17.42 0.67
C SER A 16 -10.04 -17.44 -0.86
N SER A 17 -9.26 -18.26 -1.58
CA SER A 17 -9.39 -18.42 -3.03
C SER A 17 -10.62 -19.23 -3.42
N ASP A 18 -11.00 -20.24 -2.63
CA ASP A 18 -12.20 -21.04 -2.81
C ASP A 18 -13.45 -20.19 -2.66
N LEU A 19 -13.41 -19.19 -1.80
CA LEU A 19 -14.48 -18.21 -1.65
C LEU A 19 -14.49 -17.14 -2.77
N LYS A 20 -13.61 -17.26 -3.78
CA LYS A 20 -13.41 -16.27 -4.87
C LYS A 20 -13.13 -14.84 -4.38
N ARG A 21 -12.60 -14.70 -3.17
CA ARG A 21 -12.26 -13.42 -2.53
C ARG A 21 -10.78 -13.06 -2.63
N MET A 22 -9.95 -14.03 -3.05
CA MET A 22 -8.52 -13.83 -3.27
C MET A 22 -8.18 -14.15 -4.72
N LYS A 23 -7.31 -13.35 -5.32
CA LYS A 23 -6.71 -13.62 -6.64
C LYS A 23 -5.21 -13.51 -6.54
N ILE A 24 -4.52 -14.55 -7.00
CA ILE A 24 -3.06 -14.56 -7.12
C ILE A 24 -2.73 -14.29 -8.58
N ILE A 25 -2.01 -13.20 -8.84
CA ILE A 25 -1.57 -12.81 -10.18
C ILE A 25 -0.09 -13.17 -10.28
N GLN A 26 0.24 -14.05 -11.21
CA GLN A 26 1.59 -14.54 -11.46
C GLN A 26 2.06 -14.16 -12.85
N ASN A 27 3.37 -14.25 -13.09
CA ASN A 27 4.00 -13.94 -14.36
C ASN A 27 3.73 -12.50 -14.84
N VAL A 28 3.67 -11.58 -13.92
CA VAL A 28 3.58 -10.15 -14.23
C VAL A 28 4.97 -9.66 -14.58
N GLY A 29 5.09 -8.97 -15.69
CA GLY A 29 6.33 -8.40 -16.18
C GLY A 29 6.03 -7.26 -17.15
N TYR A 30 7.05 -6.68 -17.71
CA TYR A 30 6.97 -5.61 -18.70
C TYR A 30 7.96 -5.89 -19.84
N GLU A 31 7.74 -5.24 -20.97
CA GLU A 31 8.59 -5.39 -22.14
C GLU A 31 9.98 -4.78 -21.88
N GLN A 32 11.02 -5.36 -22.51
CA GLN A 32 12.41 -4.91 -22.47
C GLN A 32 12.95 -4.61 -21.05
N PRO A 33 12.92 -5.60 -20.12
CA PRO A 33 13.36 -5.39 -18.76
C PRO A 33 14.87 -5.08 -18.70
N ASP A 34 15.21 -4.01 -18.00
CA ASP A 34 16.60 -3.61 -17.73
C ASP A 34 17.17 -4.25 -16.45
N PHE A 35 16.36 -5.09 -15.77
CA PHE A 35 16.67 -5.75 -14.50
C PHE A 35 16.97 -4.80 -13.33
N SER A 36 16.63 -3.52 -13.44
CA SER A 36 16.69 -2.59 -12.34
C SER A 36 15.48 -2.79 -11.43
N HIS A 37 15.72 -3.10 -10.17
CA HIS A 37 14.66 -3.24 -9.16
C HIS A 37 13.86 -1.93 -9.00
N PHE A 38 14.55 -0.79 -9.02
CA PHE A 38 13.92 0.53 -8.90
C PHE A 38 13.01 0.80 -10.10
N ARG A 39 13.51 0.60 -11.31
CA ARG A 39 12.72 0.83 -12.53
C ARG A 39 11.53 -0.13 -12.62
N SER A 40 11.73 -1.38 -12.30
CA SER A 40 10.65 -2.38 -12.27
C SER A 40 9.56 -2.01 -11.29
N MET A 41 9.93 -1.48 -10.11
CA MET A 41 8.99 -1.00 -9.11
C MET A 41 8.23 0.24 -9.57
N ASP A 42 8.91 1.20 -10.22
CA ASP A 42 8.28 2.40 -10.79
C ASP A 42 7.24 2.02 -11.85
N ILE A 43 7.58 1.10 -12.77
CA ILE A 43 6.66 0.61 -13.80
C ILE A 43 5.46 -0.09 -13.15
N TRP A 44 5.68 -0.98 -12.18
CA TRP A 44 4.62 -1.66 -11.46
C TRP A 44 3.67 -0.69 -10.75
N GLN A 45 4.22 0.31 -10.08
CA GLN A 45 3.44 1.27 -9.31
C GLN A 45 2.77 2.34 -10.17
N SER A 46 3.39 2.73 -11.28
CA SER A 46 2.83 3.73 -12.20
C SER A 46 1.95 3.12 -13.29
N ALA A 47 2.10 1.83 -13.59
CA ALA A 47 1.57 1.18 -14.79
C ALA A 47 2.01 1.91 -16.08
N SER A 48 3.25 2.39 -16.13
CA SER A 48 3.87 2.98 -17.31
C SER A 48 4.44 1.90 -18.24
N ASP A 49 4.68 2.25 -19.49
CA ASP A 49 5.51 1.46 -20.37
C ASP A 49 6.99 1.53 -19.95
N TYR A 50 7.82 0.65 -20.53
CA TYR A 50 9.23 0.50 -20.13
C TYR A 50 10.06 1.77 -20.39
N ASP A 51 9.73 2.54 -21.41
CA ASP A 51 10.39 3.76 -21.85
C ASP A 51 9.70 5.06 -21.39
N GLU A 52 8.61 4.96 -20.63
CA GLU A 52 7.83 6.07 -20.10
C GLU A 52 8.06 6.26 -18.60
N PHE A 53 8.23 7.51 -18.15
CA PHE A 53 8.36 7.87 -16.74
C PHE A 53 7.14 8.65 -16.28
N ILE A 54 6.28 8.02 -15.49
CA ILE A 54 5.09 8.61 -14.89
C ILE A 54 5.33 8.83 -13.40
N THR A 55 5.06 10.04 -12.91
CA THR A 55 5.25 10.43 -11.51
C THR A 55 4.01 10.23 -10.62
N SER A 56 2.98 9.55 -11.14
CA SER A 56 1.76 9.18 -10.41
C SER A 56 1.49 7.68 -10.54
N GLY A 57 0.87 7.11 -9.53
CA GLY A 57 0.53 5.69 -9.47
C GLY A 57 -0.85 5.40 -10.06
N TRP A 58 -1.03 4.17 -10.52
CA TRP A 58 -2.28 3.78 -11.18
C TRP A 58 -3.48 3.75 -10.21
N VAL A 59 -3.29 3.38 -8.94
CA VAL A 59 -4.36 3.43 -7.93
C VAL A 59 -4.68 4.86 -7.55
N GLY A 60 -3.66 5.71 -7.39
CA GLY A 60 -3.85 7.13 -7.09
C GLY A 60 -4.67 7.83 -8.18
N ARG A 61 -4.32 7.64 -9.45
CA ARG A 61 -5.09 8.17 -10.59
C ARG A 61 -6.53 7.64 -10.62
N TYR A 62 -6.73 6.33 -10.37
CA TYR A 62 -8.06 5.75 -10.27
C TYR A 62 -8.90 6.41 -9.17
N LEU A 63 -8.32 6.66 -8.00
CA LEU A 63 -9.01 7.31 -6.89
C LEU A 63 -9.33 8.77 -7.21
N GLU A 64 -8.43 9.50 -7.86
CA GLU A 64 -8.68 10.88 -8.32
C GLU A 64 -9.84 10.96 -9.33
N ASP A 65 -9.88 10.05 -10.29
CA ASP A 65 -10.97 9.97 -11.27
C ASP A 65 -12.32 9.70 -10.59
N ARG A 66 -12.35 8.84 -9.59
CA ARG A 66 -13.55 8.50 -8.83
C ARG A 66 -13.97 9.55 -7.80
N HIS A 67 -13.04 10.39 -7.37
CA HIS A 67 -13.21 11.38 -6.32
C HIS A 67 -12.66 12.77 -6.75
N PRO A 68 -13.22 13.38 -7.82
CA PRO A 68 -12.65 14.59 -8.45
C PRO A 68 -12.66 15.82 -7.54
N SER A 69 -13.45 15.84 -6.47
CA SER A 69 -13.45 16.93 -5.50
C SER A 69 -12.47 16.74 -4.34
N PHE A 70 -11.77 15.61 -4.31
CA PHE A 70 -10.74 15.38 -3.30
C PHE A 70 -9.55 16.34 -3.53
N PRO A 71 -8.95 16.96 -2.49
CA PRO A 71 -9.25 16.83 -1.07
C PRO A 71 -10.26 17.84 -0.51
N ASN A 72 -10.74 18.81 -1.31
CA ASN A 72 -11.44 20.00 -0.83
C ASN A 72 -12.73 19.72 -0.04
N ASN A 73 -13.41 18.63 -0.36
CA ASN A 73 -14.66 18.23 0.29
C ASN A 73 -14.49 16.91 1.08
N TYR A 74 -13.31 16.63 1.56
CA TYR A 74 -13.01 15.42 2.32
C TYR A 74 -12.31 15.75 3.64
N PRO A 75 -12.62 15.00 4.72
CA PRO A 75 -13.70 14.02 4.86
C PRO A 75 -15.09 14.66 4.78
N ASN A 76 -16.13 13.88 4.42
CA ASN A 76 -17.53 14.30 4.36
C ASN A 76 -18.46 13.16 4.81
N GLU A 77 -19.77 13.40 4.88
CA GLU A 77 -20.74 12.40 5.33
C GLU A 77 -20.72 11.09 4.51
N THR A 78 -20.48 11.18 3.21
CA THR A 78 -20.40 9.99 2.33
C THR A 78 -19.05 9.28 2.44
N TYR A 79 -17.99 10.03 2.64
CA TYR A 79 -16.60 9.56 2.71
C TYR A 79 -15.90 10.11 3.96
N PRO A 80 -16.30 9.64 5.16
CA PRO A 80 -15.72 10.12 6.41
C PRO A 80 -14.32 9.52 6.69
N HIS A 81 -13.90 8.53 5.91
CA HIS A 81 -12.68 7.76 6.11
C HIS A 81 -11.69 7.95 4.96
N PRO A 82 -10.39 7.66 5.15
CA PRO A 82 -9.40 7.70 4.07
C PRO A 82 -9.84 6.83 2.89
N LEU A 83 -9.62 7.28 1.67
CA LEU A 83 -9.94 6.54 0.45
C LEU A 83 -9.05 5.30 0.29
N ALA A 84 -7.78 5.44 0.67
CA ALA A 84 -6.82 4.35 0.70
C ALA A 84 -5.93 4.44 1.95
N ILE A 85 -5.49 3.30 2.45
CA ILE A 85 -4.52 3.18 3.55
C ILE A 85 -3.40 2.25 3.12
N GLU A 86 -2.17 2.70 3.26
CA GLU A 86 -0.97 1.89 3.06
C GLU A 86 -0.29 1.64 4.40
N LEU A 87 0.06 0.37 4.67
CA LEU A 87 0.78 -0.01 5.87
C LEU A 87 2.28 0.12 5.61
N GLY A 88 2.93 1.06 6.30
CA GLY A 88 4.35 1.31 6.12
C GLY A 88 4.79 2.68 6.60
N HIS A 89 6.00 3.07 6.25
CA HIS A 89 6.59 4.35 6.66
C HIS A 89 6.43 5.47 5.63
N GLN A 90 6.15 5.12 4.38
CA GLN A 90 6.06 6.05 3.26
C GLN A 90 4.93 5.65 2.33
N THR A 91 4.27 6.63 1.74
CA THR A 91 3.32 6.40 0.67
C THR A 91 4.07 5.95 -0.59
N SER A 92 3.67 4.83 -1.16
CA SER A 92 4.21 4.34 -2.42
C SER A 92 3.75 5.21 -3.60
N LEU A 93 4.51 5.19 -4.68
CA LEU A 93 4.11 5.81 -5.94
C LEU A 93 2.74 5.30 -6.40
N MET A 94 2.40 4.04 -6.14
CA MET A 94 1.13 3.41 -6.55
C MET A 94 -0.10 4.19 -6.07
N LEU A 95 -0.05 4.75 -4.86
CA LEU A 95 -1.14 5.52 -4.25
C LEU A 95 -1.02 7.04 -4.47
N THR A 96 0.01 7.49 -5.16
CA THR A 96 0.21 8.90 -5.50
C THR A 96 -0.64 9.26 -6.70
N GLY A 97 -1.54 10.21 -6.57
CA GLY A 97 -2.32 10.77 -7.68
C GLY A 97 -1.50 11.71 -8.57
N GLN A 98 -2.10 12.19 -9.64
CA GLN A 98 -1.47 13.17 -10.53
C GLN A 98 -1.45 14.57 -9.88
N TYR A 99 -2.48 14.90 -9.12
CA TYR A 99 -2.70 16.23 -8.52
C TYR A 99 -2.84 16.16 -7.00
N THR A 100 -3.21 15.00 -6.47
CA THR A 100 -3.54 14.80 -5.06
C THR A 100 -2.92 13.53 -4.48
N PHE A 101 -3.13 13.30 -3.21
CA PHE A 101 -2.68 12.10 -2.48
C PHE A 101 -3.88 11.52 -1.75
N PRO A 102 -4.66 10.67 -2.43
CA PRO A 102 -5.89 10.12 -1.89
C PRO A 102 -5.67 9.00 -0.86
N SER A 103 -4.46 8.88 -0.34
CA SER A 103 -4.06 7.83 0.59
C SER A 103 -3.56 8.36 1.93
N PHE A 104 -3.65 7.52 2.93
CA PHE A 104 -3.13 7.71 4.27
C PHE A 104 -2.12 6.59 4.57
N THR A 105 -0.92 6.94 5.04
CA THR A 105 0.10 5.96 5.39
C THR A 105 0.09 5.71 6.89
N ALA A 106 -0.01 4.44 7.27
CA ALA A 106 -0.10 4.00 8.64
C ALA A 106 1.06 3.07 8.99
N ASN A 107 1.91 3.49 9.94
CA ASN A 107 2.92 2.61 10.51
C ASN A 107 2.42 1.94 11.80
N ASN A 108 1.98 2.74 12.76
CA ASN A 108 1.39 2.25 14.00
C ASN A 108 0.14 3.06 14.36
N PRO A 109 -1.06 2.50 14.21
CA PRO A 109 -2.31 3.22 14.46
C PRO A 109 -2.45 3.78 15.87
N SER A 110 -1.80 3.17 16.87
CA SER A 110 -1.87 3.67 18.26
C SER A 110 -1.13 5.00 18.46
N HIS A 111 -0.20 5.36 17.58
CA HIS A 111 0.63 6.55 17.71
C HIS A 111 0.20 7.71 16.80
N PHE A 112 -0.94 7.60 16.13
CA PHE A 112 -1.42 8.63 15.20
C PHE A 112 -1.81 9.96 15.81
N SER A 113 -1.83 10.08 17.13
CA SER A 113 -2.12 11.35 17.81
C SER A 113 -0.92 12.28 17.98
N GLU A 114 0.27 11.85 17.57
CA GLU A 114 1.47 12.70 17.60
C GLU A 114 1.53 13.56 16.32
N ILE A 115 0.94 14.70 16.42
CA ILE A 115 0.49 15.59 15.39
C ILE A 115 1.60 16.45 14.83
N ILE A 116 1.62 16.56 13.52
CA ILE A 116 2.27 17.65 12.81
C ILE A 116 1.48 18.92 13.10
N ASN A 117 2.09 19.91 13.74
CA ASN A 117 1.48 21.21 13.97
C ASN A 117 1.02 21.82 12.64
N GLU A 118 -0.22 22.24 12.56
CA GLU A 118 -0.73 22.94 11.40
C GLU A 118 -0.05 24.31 11.28
N PHE A 119 0.75 24.48 10.26
CA PHE A 119 1.32 25.77 9.89
C PHE A 119 0.51 26.32 8.72
N ASP A 120 -0.30 27.32 8.99
CA ASP A 120 -0.98 28.08 7.93
C ASP A 120 0.00 29.14 7.42
N HIS A 121 0.74 28.82 6.37
CA HIS A 121 1.69 29.72 5.76
C HIS A 121 1.28 30.09 4.33
N ASN A 122 1.39 31.38 4.00
CA ASN A 122 1.33 31.82 2.62
C ASN A 122 2.68 31.48 1.96
N TYR A 123 2.67 30.46 1.12
CA TYR A 123 3.84 30.07 0.36
C TYR A 123 3.97 30.88 -0.93
N PRO A 124 5.21 31.22 -1.35
CA PRO A 124 5.43 31.97 -2.59
C PRO A 124 4.96 31.14 -3.80
N ASN A 125 4.52 31.85 -4.85
CA ASN A 125 4.10 31.21 -6.11
C ASN A 125 5.34 30.77 -6.92
N THR A 126 6.01 29.74 -6.44
CA THR A 126 7.24 29.16 -7.00
C THR A 126 7.16 27.64 -6.89
N ARG A 127 7.99 26.92 -7.66
CA ARG A 127 8.08 25.45 -7.58
C ARG A 127 8.38 24.93 -6.16
N THR A 128 9.13 25.69 -5.38
CA THR A 128 9.39 25.37 -3.96
C THR A 128 8.13 25.62 -3.12
N GLY A 129 7.45 26.73 -3.35
CA GLY A 129 6.17 27.02 -2.68
C GLY A 129 5.09 25.99 -2.96
N ASP A 130 5.01 25.47 -4.18
CA ASP A 130 4.07 24.39 -4.54
C ASP A 130 4.39 23.09 -3.78
N LYS A 131 5.66 22.74 -3.64
CA LYS A 131 6.07 21.57 -2.82
C LYS A 131 5.72 21.76 -1.34
N LEU A 132 5.88 22.96 -0.80
CA LEU A 132 5.54 23.25 0.59
C LEU A 132 4.02 23.22 0.82
N LYS A 133 3.22 23.78 -0.08
CA LYS A 133 1.74 23.67 -0.06
C LYS A 133 1.31 22.20 -0.08
N TYR A 134 1.98 21.40 -0.88
CA TYR A 134 1.77 19.99 -0.97
C TYR A 134 2.03 19.24 0.35
N ILE A 135 3.18 19.49 0.99
CA ILE A 135 3.51 18.90 2.29
C ILE A 135 2.49 19.32 3.36
N GLN A 136 2.09 20.58 3.35
CA GLN A 136 1.05 21.10 4.26
C GLN A 136 -0.30 20.39 4.04
N MET A 137 -0.69 20.16 2.79
CA MET A 137 -1.92 19.44 2.47
C MET A 137 -1.89 18.00 2.99
N ILE A 138 -0.78 17.28 2.80
CA ILE A 138 -0.62 15.92 3.35
C ILE A 138 -0.72 15.95 4.87
N ALA A 139 -0.02 16.88 5.53
CA ALA A 139 -0.04 17.00 6.98
C ALA A 139 -1.48 17.26 7.50
N LYS A 140 -2.19 18.19 6.86
CA LYS A 140 -3.59 18.50 7.21
C LYS A 140 -4.51 17.29 7.05
N GLN A 141 -4.38 16.55 5.95
CA GLN A 141 -5.17 15.34 5.73
C GLN A 141 -4.81 14.23 6.72
N SER A 142 -3.51 14.05 7.00
CA SER A 142 -3.06 13.10 8.01
C SER A 142 -3.67 13.41 9.38
N ASN A 143 -3.73 14.67 9.78
CA ASN A 143 -4.36 15.07 11.03
C ASN A 143 -5.86 14.79 11.05
N LEU A 144 -6.58 15.07 9.95
CA LEU A 144 -8.02 14.83 9.84
C LEU A 144 -8.37 13.35 9.96
N TYR A 145 -7.56 12.47 9.39
CA TYR A 145 -7.83 11.04 9.39
C TYR A 145 -7.20 10.28 10.57
N SER A 146 -6.19 10.83 11.21
CA SER A 146 -5.45 10.13 12.27
C SER A 146 -6.36 9.69 13.43
N GLN A 147 -7.25 10.56 13.89
CA GLN A 147 -8.16 10.23 14.99
C GLN A 147 -9.16 9.15 14.58
N VAL A 148 -9.76 9.26 13.41
CA VAL A 148 -10.73 8.28 12.89
C VAL A 148 -10.10 6.90 12.72
N VAL A 149 -8.87 6.84 12.21
CA VAL A 149 -8.12 5.59 12.04
C VAL A 149 -7.75 4.99 13.41
N LYS A 150 -7.31 5.83 14.35
CA LYS A 150 -7.00 5.42 15.72
C LYS A 150 -8.23 4.86 16.43
N ASP A 151 -9.35 5.59 16.40
CA ASP A 151 -10.60 5.19 17.05
C ASP A 151 -11.10 3.84 16.49
N ALA A 152 -11.06 3.66 15.18
CA ALA A 152 -11.41 2.39 14.56
C ALA A 152 -10.49 1.25 15.00
N TYR A 153 -9.18 1.50 15.06
CA TYR A 153 -8.21 0.50 15.50
C TYR A 153 -8.39 0.11 16.97
N GLU A 154 -8.66 1.05 17.85
CA GLU A 154 -8.81 0.83 19.29
C GLU A 154 -10.19 0.29 19.68
N SER A 155 -11.23 0.52 18.86
CA SER A 155 -12.60 0.10 19.15
C SER A 155 -12.79 -1.42 19.19
N VAL A 156 -11.92 -2.19 18.55
CA VAL A 156 -12.03 -3.65 18.44
C VAL A 156 -10.67 -4.33 18.59
N GLY A 157 -10.68 -5.53 19.17
CA GLY A 157 -9.52 -6.42 19.18
C GLY A 157 -9.59 -7.45 18.06
N ASN A 158 -8.51 -8.17 17.82
CA ASN A 158 -8.51 -9.31 16.89
C ASN A 158 -9.19 -10.53 17.52
N THR A 159 -9.93 -11.26 16.70
CA THR A 159 -10.60 -12.51 17.10
C THR A 159 -9.80 -13.74 16.69
N VAL A 160 -8.80 -13.57 15.85
CA VAL A 160 -7.89 -14.63 15.37
C VAL A 160 -6.46 -14.16 15.57
N ALA A 161 -5.55 -15.13 15.78
CA ALA A 161 -4.13 -14.86 15.81
C ALA A 161 -3.60 -14.75 14.37
N PHE A 162 -2.80 -13.73 14.11
CA PHE A 162 -2.07 -13.59 12.85
C PHE A 162 -0.65 -14.16 12.99
N PRO A 163 -0.04 -14.63 11.90
CA PRO A 163 1.35 -15.05 11.92
C PRO A 163 2.28 -13.95 12.44
N ASN A 164 3.30 -14.33 13.22
CA ASN A 164 4.31 -13.37 13.70
C ASN A 164 5.32 -13.03 12.60
N THR A 165 4.83 -12.41 11.54
CA THR A 165 5.60 -11.92 10.40
C THR A 165 5.24 -10.47 10.13
N HIS A 166 6.08 -9.76 9.37
CA HIS A 166 5.79 -8.37 9.00
C HIS A 166 4.47 -8.24 8.22
N LEU A 167 4.19 -9.17 7.31
CA LEU A 167 2.92 -9.20 6.58
C LEU A 167 1.74 -9.55 7.49
N GLY A 168 1.92 -10.51 8.40
CA GLY A 168 0.91 -10.87 9.39
C GLY A 168 0.50 -9.70 10.27
N TRP A 169 1.46 -8.91 10.73
CA TRP A 169 1.22 -7.67 11.47
C TRP A 169 0.43 -6.63 10.65
N GLN A 170 0.77 -6.45 9.36
CA GLN A 170 0.00 -5.57 8.48
C GLN A 170 -1.46 -6.02 8.33
N PHE A 171 -1.69 -7.32 8.11
CA PHE A 171 -3.04 -7.86 8.01
C PHE A 171 -3.81 -7.79 9.34
N GLU A 172 -3.11 -7.92 10.45
CA GLU A 172 -3.69 -7.70 11.77
C GLU A 172 -4.28 -6.29 11.90
N ILE A 173 -3.50 -5.27 11.54
CA ILE A 173 -3.95 -3.88 11.56
C ILE A 173 -5.14 -3.69 10.61
N ILE A 174 -5.02 -4.11 9.35
CA ILE A 174 -6.09 -3.99 8.35
C ILE A 174 -7.39 -4.63 8.85
N SER A 175 -7.30 -5.82 9.43
CA SER A 175 -8.46 -6.52 10.01
C SER A 175 -9.14 -5.71 11.10
N ARG A 176 -8.37 -5.09 11.99
CA ARG A 176 -8.92 -4.22 13.06
C ARG A 176 -9.56 -2.97 12.48
N LEU A 177 -8.94 -2.32 11.51
CA LEU A 177 -9.49 -1.12 10.87
C LEU A 177 -10.83 -1.42 10.18
N ILE A 178 -10.91 -2.51 9.43
CA ILE A 178 -12.15 -2.93 8.75
C ILE A 178 -13.24 -3.26 9.79
N ARG A 179 -12.91 -4.03 10.83
CA ARG A 179 -13.87 -4.41 11.88
C ARG A 179 -14.26 -3.22 12.76
N GLY A 180 -13.38 -2.25 12.93
CA GLY A 180 -13.65 -0.98 13.59
C GLY A 180 -14.51 -0.01 12.79
N GLY A 181 -14.98 -0.42 11.61
CA GLY A 181 -15.98 0.30 10.82
C GLY A 181 -15.42 1.25 9.77
N LEU A 182 -14.12 1.19 9.46
CA LEU A 182 -13.57 1.98 8.36
C LEU A 182 -14.13 1.53 7.01
N ASN A 183 -14.67 2.46 6.24
CA ASN A 183 -15.14 2.27 4.86
C ASN A 183 -14.04 2.55 3.82
N THR A 184 -12.79 2.44 4.20
CA THR A 184 -11.66 2.57 3.29
C THR A 184 -11.75 1.50 2.20
N ARG A 185 -11.57 1.90 0.94
CA ARG A 185 -11.77 1.03 -0.22
C ARG A 185 -10.54 0.24 -0.62
N VAL A 186 -9.36 0.79 -0.35
CA VAL A 186 -8.08 0.21 -0.74
C VAL A 186 -7.17 0.14 0.48
N TYR A 187 -6.68 -1.04 0.76
CA TYR A 187 -5.62 -1.28 1.74
C TYR A 187 -4.43 -1.88 1.01
N VAL A 188 -3.25 -1.34 1.27
CA VAL A 188 -2.00 -1.84 0.70
C VAL A 188 -1.13 -2.37 1.82
N ALA A 189 -0.74 -3.64 1.69
CA ALA A 189 0.26 -4.29 2.52
C ALA A 189 1.40 -4.74 1.61
N GLN A 190 2.63 -4.66 2.09
CA GLN A 190 3.82 -4.96 1.31
C GLN A 190 4.68 -6.01 2.00
N ILE A 191 5.23 -6.89 1.21
CA ILE A 191 6.25 -7.85 1.61
C ILE A 191 7.47 -7.65 0.73
N GLY A 192 8.64 -7.57 1.34
CA GLY A 192 9.92 -7.42 0.66
C GLY A 192 10.83 -8.61 0.88
N GLY A 193 12.09 -8.47 0.49
CA GLY A 193 13.11 -9.50 0.67
C GLY A 193 13.26 -10.48 -0.50
N PHE A 194 12.58 -10.23 -1.63
CA PHE A 194 12.62 -11.12 -2.80
C PHE A 194 13.90 -10.99 -3.64
N ASP A 195 14.78 -10.08 -3.34
CA ASP A 195 16.11 -9.97 -3.96
C ASP A 195 17.07 -10.99 -3.33
N THR A 196 16.80 -12.25 -3.59
CA THR A 196 17.46 -13.42 -2.97
C THR A 196 18.72 -13.86 -3.71
N HIS A 197 19.08 -13.15 -4.80
CA HIS A 197 20.25 -13.44 -5.65
C HIS A 197 20.35 -14.92 -6.05
N ASP A 198 21.27 -15.69 -5.48
CA ASP A 198 21.54 -17.09 -5.79
C ASP A 198 20.82 -18.09 -4.87
N SER A 199 20.33 -17.64 -3.72
CA SER A 199 19.70 -18.48 -2.69
C SER A 199 18.17 -18.59 -2.83
N GLN A 200 17.60 -18.16 -3.94
CA GLN A 200 16.16 -18.12 -4.18
C GLN A 200 15.49 -19.48 -3.95
N VAL A 201 16.12 -20.54 -4.47
CA VAL A 201 15.61 -21.90 -4.43
C VAL A 201 16.75 -22.84 -4.00
N ASP A 202 16.46 -23.81 -3.14
CA ASP A 202 17.42 -24.87 -2.81
C ASP A 202 17.63 -25.76 -4.04
N LEU A 203 18.90 -26.07 -4.35
CA LEU A 203 19.25 -26.85 -5.55
C LEU A 203 18.78 -28.32 -5.44
N SER A 204 18.61 -28.82 -4.23
CA SER A 204 18.18 -30.21 -3.97
C SER A 204 16.66 -30.32 -3.81
N ASP A 205 16.00 -29.25 -3.39
CA ASP A 205 14.55 -29.23 -3.13
C ASP A 205 13.95 -27.87 -3.53
N PRO A 206 13.31 -27.75 -4.71
CA PRO A 206 12.76 -26.51 -5.21
C PRO A 206 11.59 -25.93 -4.40
N THR A 207 11.11 -26.66 -3.39
CA THR A 207 10.10 -26.16 -2.44
C THR A 207 10.72 -25.45 -1.24
N LYS A 208 12.05 -25.41 -1.18
CA LYS A 208 12.83 -24.74 -0.14
C LYS A 208 13.70 -23.63 -0.73
N GLY A 209 14.30 -22.84 0.13
CA GLY A 209 15.12 -21.69 -0.21
C GLY A 209 14.53 -20.42 0.37
N GLU A 210 15.20 -19.29 0.20
CA GLU A 210 14.80 -18.00 0.76
C GLU A 210 13.42 -17.56 0.29
N HIS A 211 13.10 -17.78 -0.99
CA HIS A 211 11.78 -17.44 -1.55
C HIS A 211 10.64 -18.18 -0.82
N ALA A 212 10.83 -19.47 -0.54
CA ALA A 212 9.85 -20.25 0.21
C ALA A 212 9.71 -19.79 1.68
N VAL A 213 10.80 -19.30 2.28
CA VAL A 213 10.78 -18.74 3.65
C VAL A 213 10.01 -17.41 3.68
N ILE A 214 10.19 -16.53 2.69
CA ILE A 214 9.50 -15.23 2.60
C ILE A 214 7.99 -15.43 2.42
N LEU A 215 7.58 -16.44 1.66
CA LEU A 215 6.18 -16.72 1.33
C LEU A 215 5.45 -17.62 2.36
N LYS A 216 6.13 -18.07 3.39
CA LYS A 216 5.58 -18.93 4.44
C LYS A 216 5.02 -18.15 5.62
#